data_b88f2279cb0ed3d095408ab9fde12311
#
_entry.id   b88f2279cb0ed3d095408ab9fde12311
#
_cell.length_a   1.000
_cell.length_b   1.000
_cell.length_c   1.000
_cell.angle_alpha   90.00
_cell.angle_beta   90.00
_cell.angle_gamma   90.00
#
_symmetry.space_group_name_H-M   'P 1'
#
loop_
_entity.id
_entity.type
_entity.pdbx_description
1 polymer ?
#
loop_
_entity_poly.entity_id
_entity_poly.type
_entity_poly.pdbx_seq_one_letter_code
_entity_poly.pdbx_strand_id
1 'polypeptide(L)'
;MSRSKSLVLAALILLLAPLTPAHGAQSEQSQRVIFATRNLYLGADVGIAMKKLPNFPAAAQFMWDQVRANDFSQRAPLLAQELIATGAQVVGIQEATTWRCRSGFFSREVVVHDFLSQLIAALKEKGSNFSIAASTDKAGNAANQALNPGFEISPIPHLTMVNDDQLFPKLFGKSKVACGFTISDALLVRDDVEVLNAGTSEFSATYSIIPTLMTIYRGYSWADLKIKESTFRAITTHLESIWDPNKKPNAAIQAEELIGDLTNSKMPVVVMGDFNSDPRDPRPSDDLSVNPGAQPSASQTCVAQVQKPTAATARDECNAYWKFIRAGFIEISPDAQDPKNFSWGADAVLAGPTVNRIAPSLAMGGNGIFTDRLDYIVIKNGVSGANSAIFGNQWPEGLDTWRCTSSEQISLTHAALKELGKSALPNPNEARCLPSDHAGIAGAADIPIGAALDPALPERARSPFTFWRVVGAVLLVGVVALVRRRV
;
A
#
# COMPACT_ATOMS: atom_id res chain seq x y z
N MET A 1 -70.80 -4.23 -63.41
CA MET A 1 -70.26 -5.59 -63.46
C MET A 1 -69.14 -5.70 -62.44
N SER A 2 -69.48 -6.10 -61.24
CA SER A 2 -68.54 -6.24 -60.14
C SER A 2 -68.61 -7.67 -59.67
N ARG A 3 -67.51 -8.38 -59.65
CA ARG A 3 -67.36 -9.71 -59.09
C ARG A 3 -66.71 -9.63 -57.68
N SER A 4 -67.57 -9.88 -56.71
CA SER A 4 -67.18 -10.18 -55.36
C SER A 4 -66.28 -11.42 -55.29
N LYS A 5 -65.14 -11.33 -54.61
CA LYS A 5 -64.35 -12.48 -54.17
C LYS A 5 -64.39 -12.57 -52.67
N SER A 6 -65.13 -13.55 -52.20
CA SER A 6 -65.13 -13.95 -50.80
C SER A 6 -63.77 -14.56 -50.43
N LEU A 7 -63.11 -13.98 -49.43
CA LEU A 7 -61.97 -14.58 -48.72
C LEU A 7 -62.49 -15.37 -47.52
N VAL A 8 -62.22 -16.64 -47.51
CA VAL A 8 -62.40 -17.53 -46.40
C VAL A 8 -61.26 -17.28 -45.41
N LEU A 9 -61.61 -16.72 -44.24
CA LEU A 9 -60.68 -16.52 -43.17
C LEU A 9 -60.62 -17.76 -42.29
N ALA A 10 -59.58 -18.60 -42.46
CA ALA A 10 -59.33 -19.74 -41.58
C ALA A 10 -58.74 -19.19 -40.27
N ALA A 11 -59.51 -19.26 -39.21
CA ALA A 11 -59.05 -18.90 -37.87
C ALA A 11 -58.15 -20.02 -37.34
N LEU A 12 -56.82 -19.76 -37.34
CA LEU A 12 -55.84 -20.57 -36.65
C LEU A 12 -55.79 -20.08 -35.20
N ILE A 13 -56.49 -20.76 -34.29
CA ILE A 13 -56.37 -20.53 -32.87
C ILE A 13 -55.07 -21.17 -32.44
N LEU A 14 -53.99 -20.37 -32.43
CA LEU A 14 -52.77 -20.71 -31.70
C LEU A 14 -53.07 -20.56 -30.19
N LEU A 15 -53.07 -21.65 -29.49
CA LEU A 15 -52.98 -21.70 -28.02
C LEU A 15 -51.67 -21.02 -27.60
N LEU A 16 -51.73 -19.73 -27.34
CA LEU A 16 -50.73 -19.03 -26.56
C LEU A 16 -50.88 -19.44 -25.12
N ALA A 17 -50.21 -20.54 -24.71
CA ALA A 17 -49.90 -20.74 -23.30
C ALA A 17 -49.05 -19.54 -22.86
N PRO A 18 -49.39 -18.87 -21.75
CA PRO A 18 -48.51 -17.87 -21.19
C PRO A 18 -47.21 -18.58 -20.80
N LEU A 19 -46.13 -18.31 -21.55
CA LEU A 19 -44.78 -18.55 -21.06
C LEU A 19 -44.61 -17.63 -19.85
N THR A 20 -45.01 -18.10 -18.68
CA THR A 20 -44.50 -17.54 -17.45
C THR A 20 -42.96 -17.68 -17.55
N PRO A 21 -42.21 -16.60 -17.52
CA PRO A 21 -40.77 -16.72 -17.32
C PRO A 21 -40.65 -17.43 -15.98
N ALA A 22 -40.13 -18.63 -15.99
CA ALA A 22 -39.58 -19.24 -14.80
C ALA A 22 -38.46 -18.32 -14.34
N HIS A 23 -38.80 -17.31 -13.56
CA HIS A 23 -37.88 -16.71 -12.62
C HIS A 23 -37.60 -17.85 -11.64
N GLY A 24 -36.70 -18.74 -12.05
CA GLY A 24 -35.93 -19.48 -11.09
C GLY A 24 -35.29 -18.39 -10.25
N ALA A 25 -35.76 -18.24 -9.03
CA ALA A 25 -34.98 -17.56 -8.01
C ALA A 25 -33.65 -18.33 -7.97
N GLN A 26 -32.65 -17.84 -8.71
CA GLN A 26 -31.27 -18.11 -8.37
C GLN A 26 -31.19 -17.58 -6.95
N SER A 27 -31.24 -18.46 -5.97
CA SER A 27 -30.79 -18.14 -4.63
C SER A 27 -29.44 -17.50 -4.83
N GLU A 28 -29.31 -16.26 -4.41
CA GLU A 28 -28.03 -15.59 -4.45
C GLU A 28 -27.02 -16.46 -3.72
N GLN A 29 -26.25 -17.25 -4.45
CA GLN A 29 -25.23 -18.15 -3.88
C GLN A 29 -23.99 -17.37 -3.46
N SER A 30 -23.99 -16.04 -3.67
CA SER A 30 -22.88 -15.16 -3.38
C SER A 30 -23.36 -13.76 -2.97
N GLN A 31 -22.53 -13.06 -2.21
CA GLN A 31 -22.68 -11.66 -1.84
C GLN A 31 -21.58 -10.83 -2.51
N ARG A 32 -21.96 -9.79 -3.24
CA ARG A 32 -20.99 -8.83 -3.79
C ARG A 32 -20.43 -7.96 -2.69
N VAL A 33 -19.10 -7.90 -2.64
CA VAL A 33 -18.32 -7.05 -1.71
C VAL A 33 -17.31 -6.26 -2.52
N ILE A 34 -17.14 -5.00 -2.18
CA ILE A 34 -16.15 -4.12 -2.82
C ILE A 34 -14.96 -3.96 -1.87
N PHE A 35 -13.78 -4.25 -2.38
CA PHE A 35 -12.50 -4.13 -1.71
C PHE A 35 -11.70 -2.98 -2.31
N ALA A 36 -10.85 -2.35 -1.51
CA ALA A 36 -9.85 -1.41 -2.01
C ALA A 36 -8.53 -1.60 -1.27
N THR A 37 -7.42 -1.25 -1.94
CA THR A 37 -6.12 -1.11 -1.29
C THR A 37 -5.52 0.24 -1.61
N ARG A 38 -4.85 0.84 -0.63
CA ARG A 38 -4.25 2.17 -0.75
C ARG A 38 -3.00 2.30 0.10
N ASN A 39 -1.84 2.41 -0.55
CA ASN A 39 -0.62 2.86 0.12
C ASN A 39 -0.74 4.38 0.35
N LEU A 40 -0.54 4.82 1.61
CA LEU A 40 -0.70 6.22 2.00
C LEU A 40 0.54 7.07 1.74
N TYR A 41 1.65 6.46 1.39
CA TYR A 41 2.97 7.06 1.34
C TYR A 41 3.40 7.69 2.68
N LEU A 42 4.43 7.14 3.27
CA LEU A 42 4.96 7.57 4.59
C LEU A 42 5.40 9.04 4.66
N GLY A 43 5.50 9.70 3.50
CA GLY A 43 5.79 11.12 3.36
C GLY A 43 7.26 11.45 3.04
N ALA A 44 8.14 10.45 2.90
CA ALA A 44 9.54 10.67 2.59
C ALA A 44 10.18 9.47 1.88
N ASP A 45 11.19 9.72 1.04
CA ASP A 45 11.97 8.70 0.36
C ASP A 45 13.06 8.11 1.27
N VAL A 46 12.77 6.94 1.83
CA VAL A 46 13.70 6.18 2.68
C VAL A 46 14.92 5.72 1.88
N GLY A 47 14.75 5.35 0.61
CA GLY A 47 15.83 4.87 -0.24
C GLY A 47 16.92 5.93 -0.46
N ILE A 48 16.51 7.17 -0.74
CA ILE A 48 17.45 8.30 -0.86
C ILE A 48 18.04 8.66 0.51
N ALA A 49 17.24 8.63 1.57
CA ALA A 49 17.76 8.88 2.93
C ALA A 49 18.86 7.88 3.31
N MET A 50 18.68 6.60 2.99
CA MET A 50 19.71 5.58 3.24
C MET A 50 21.02 5.84 2.49
N LYS A 51 20.96 6.38 1.28
CA LYS A 51 22.18 6.78 0.53
C LYS A 51 22.99 7.89 1.20
N LYS A 52 22.39 8.61 2.16
CA LYS A 52 23.07 9.66 2.94
C LYS A 52 23.83 9.10 4.15
N LEU A 53 23.65 7.83 4.49
CA LEU A 53 24.39 7.19 5.58
C LEU A 53 25.91 7.13 5.25
N PRO A 54 26.78 7.28 6.24
CA PRO A 54 26.51 7.30 7.69
C PRO A 54 26.14 8.68 8.28
N ASN A 55 25.84 9.70 7.45
CA ASN A 55 25.44 11.01 7.96
C ASN A 55 23.96 10.99 8.40
N PHE A 56 23.69 10.40 9.56
CA PHE A 56 22.34 10.30 10.14
C PHE A 56 21.59 11.63 10.25
N PRO A 57 22.21 12.75 10.70
CA PRO A 57 21.52 14.03 10.75
C PRO A 57 21.04 14.51 9.37
N ALA A 58 21.85 14.32 8.33
CA ALA A 58 21.49 14.72 6.97
C ALA A 58 20.37 13.82 6.40
N ALA A 59 20.41 12.51 6.69
CA ALA A 59 19.36 11.58 6.29
C ALA A 59 18.02 11.92 6.95
N ALA A 60 18.02 12.17 8.25
CA ALA A 60 16.83 12.53 9.00
C ALA A 60 16.24 13.88 8.59
N GLN A 61 17.09 14.90 8.40
CA GLN A 61 16.64 16.21 7.92
C GLN A 61 15.99 16.10 6.55
N PHE A 62 16.61 15.36 5.62
CA PHE A 62 16.07 15.12 4.30
C PHE A 62 14.66 14.50 4.36
N MET A 63 14.47 13.47 5.17
CA MET A 63 13.15 12.85 5.35
C MET A 63 12.15 13.83 5.99
N TRP A 64 12.58 14.55 7.01
CA TRP A 64 11.70 15.48 7.72
C TRP A 64 11.23 16.64 6.83
N ASP A 65 12.10 17.17 5.99
CA ASP A 65 11.77 18.23 5.03
C ASP A 65 10.70 17.74 4.03
N GLN A 66 10.81 16.51 3.57
CA GLN A 66 9.79 15.89 2.69
C GLN A 66 8.47 15.67 3.42
N VAL A 67 8.48 15.14 4.64
CA VAL A 67 7.27 14.96 5.47
C VAL A 67 6.54 16.29 5.65
N ARG A 68 7.28 17.36 5.88
CA ARG A 68 6.74 18.71 6.01
C ARG A 68 6.13 19.23 4.70
N ALA A 69 6.80 18.98 3.57
CA ALA A 69 6.30 19.37 2.26
C ALA A 69 5.04 18.57 1.87
N ASN A 70 4.98 17.31 2.24
CA ASN A 70 3.91 16.37 1.88
C ASN A 70 2.69 16.44 2.79
N ASP A 71 2.73 17.20 3.84
CA ASP A 71 1.65 17.50 4.80
C ASP A 71 0.42 16.56 4.76
N PHE A 72 0.48 15.48 5.52
CA PHE A 72 -0.58 14.47 5.49
C PHE A 72 -1.96 15.02 5.85
N SER A 73 -2.03 16.11 6.61
CA SER A 73 -3.30 16.74 6.94
C SER A 73 -4.04 17.28 5.71
N GLN A 74 -3.30 17.68 4.66
CA GLN A 74 -3.86 18.10 3.38
C GLN A 74 -4.21 16.91 2.48
N ARG A 75 -3.49 15.79 2.61
CA ARG A 75 -3.70 14.58 1.80
C ARG A 75 -4.85 13.72 2.29
N ALA A 76 -5.03 13.59 3.61
CA ALA A 76 -6.03 12.72 4.20
C ALA A 76 -7.47 12.97 3.70
N PRO A 77 -7.95 14.22 3.53
CA PRO A 77 -9.29 14.47 2.98
C PRO A 77 -9.47 13.98 1.54
N LEU A 78 -8.41 14.00 0.71
CA LEU A 78 -8.46 13.51 -0.66
C LEU A 78 -8.42 11.98 -0.70
N LEU A 79 -7.52 11.36 0.05
CA LEU A 79 -7.48 9.91 0.21
C LEU A 79 -8.82 9.36 0.70
N ALA A 80 -9.45 10.05 1.66
CA ALA A 80 -10.80 9.70 2.12
C ALA A 80 -11.85 9.82 0.99
N GLN A 81 -11.79 10.88 0.19
CA GLN A 81 -12.70 11.07 -0.94
C GLN A 81 -12.51 9.99 -2.02
N GLU A 82 -11.27 9.65 -2.35
CA GLU A 82 -10.93 8.55 -3.26
C GLU A 82 -11.54 7.23 -2.78
N LEU A 83 -11.30 6.88 -1.52
CA LEU A 83 -11.80 5.63 -0.94
C LEU A 83 -13.35 5.57 -0.92
N ILE A 84 -14.01 6.66 -0.55
CA ILE A 84 -15.47 6.75 -0.57
C ILE A 84 -16.02 6.57 -2.00
N ALA A 85 -15.37 7.16 -2.99
CA ALA A 85 -15.80 7.06 -4.39
C ALA A 85 -15.74 5.63 -4.94
N THR A 86 -14.88 4.76 -4.38
CA THR A 86 -14.85 3.33 -4.76
C THR A 86 -16.06 2.55 -4.27
N GLY A 87 -16.76 3.02 -3.24
CA GLY A 87 -17.80 2.27 -2.55
C GLY A 87 -17.28 1.09 -1.71
N ALA A 88 -15.97 1.01 -1.47
CA ALA A 88 -15.36 -0.11 -0.75
C ALA A 88 -15.97 -0.32 0.63
N GLN A 89 -16.13 -1.58 1.00
CA GLN A 89 -16.59 -2.04 2.31
C GLN A 89 -15.42 -2.50 3.18
N VAL A 90 -14.35 -2.97 2.52
CA VAL A 90 -13.11 -3.44 3.17
C VAL A 90 -11.94 -2.79 2.47
N VAL A 91 -11.04 -2.17 3.25
CA VAL A 91 -9.91 -1.42 2.71
C VAL A 91 -8.60 -1.85 3.38
N GLY A 92 -7.65 -2.30 2.57
CA GLY A 92 -6.27 -2.52 2.99
C GLY A 92 -5.47 -1.21 2.88
N ILE A 93 -4.89 -0.78 3.96
CA ILE A 93 -4.06 0.42 4.04
C ILE A 93 -2.61 0.01 4.28
N GLN A 94 -1.69 0.58 3.51
CA GLN A 94 -0.25 0.43 3.70
C GLN A 94 0.36 1.79 4.04
N GLU A 95 1.51 1.76 4.70
CA GLU A 95 2.23 2.96 5.16
C GLU A 95 1.40 3.88 6.07
N ALA A 96 0.55 3.29 6.92
CA ALA A 96 -0.13 4.00 8.00
C ALA A 96 0.89 4.47 9.05
N THR A 97 1.55 5.58 8.74
CA THR A 97 2.73 6.05 9.47
C THR A 97 2.36 6.96 10.62
N THR A 98 3.03 6.76 11.75
CA THR A 98 2.98 7.67 12.89
C THR A 98 4.32 8.37 13.06
N TRP A 99 4.35 9.68 12.83
CA TRP A 99 5.51 10.53 13.07
C TRP A 99 5.46 11.14 14.45
N ARG A 100 6.55 11.00 15.19
CA ARG A 100 6.68 11.48 16.58
C ARG A 100 7.94 12.31 16.74
N CYS A 101 7.84 13.40 17.50
CA CYS A 101 8.98 14.27 17.77
C CYS A 101 9.03 14.65 19.26
N ARG A 102 10.22 15.01 19.74
CA ARG A 102 10.44 15.57 21.08
C ARG A 102 11.51 16.66 21.05
N SER A 103 11.36 17.67 21.90
CA SER A 103 12.26 18.82 21.98
C SER A 103 13.58 18.54 22.72
N GLY A 104 13.72 17.35 23.31
CA GLY A 104 14.93 16.95 24.03
C GLY A 104 14.83 15.54 24.56
N PHE A 105 15.95 15.00 25.04
CA PHE A 105 16.06 13.60 25.46
C PHE A 105 15.04 13.20 26.53
N PHE A 106 14.73 14.08 27.47
CA PHE A 106 13.77 13.84 28.56
C PHE A 106 12.44 14.53 28.37
N SER A 107 12.22 15.20 27.23
CA SER A 107 10.94 15.83 26.95
C SER A 107 9.88 14.81 26.54
N ARG A 108 8.61 15.16 26.79
CA ARG A 108 7.48 14.36 26.33
C ARG A 108 7.49 14.27 24.81
N GLU A 109 7.20 13.10 24.29
CA GLU A 109 6.96 12.85 22.88
C GLU A 109 5.63 13.45 22.44
N VAL A 110 5.62 14.03 21.26
CA VAL A 110 4.43 14.57 20.58
C VAL A 110 4.24 13.81 19.29
N VAL A 111 3.05 13.26 19.07
CA VAL A 111 2.63 12.74 17.78
C VAL A 111 2.34 13.94 16.88
N VAL A 112 3.10 14.05 15.79
CA VAL A 112 2.95 15.14 14.80
C VAL A 112 1.94 14.75 13.74
N HIS A 113 2.07 13.53 13.23
CA HIS A 113 1.12 12.94 12.29
C HIS A 113 0.82 11.50 12.73
N ASP A 114 -0.45 11.17 12.79
CA ASP A 114 -0.97 9.80 12.84
C ASP A 114 -1.85 9.63 11.62
N PHE A 115 -1.28 9.03 10.57
CA PHE A 115 -1.94 8.93 9.26
C PHE A 115 -3.25 8.17 9.33
N LEU A 116 -3.27 7.08 10.09
CA LEU A 116 -4.48 6.26 10.20
C LEU A 116 -5.62 7.01 10.90
N SER A 117 -5.33 7.64 12.04
CA SER A 117 -6.31 8.44 12.77
C SER A 117 -6.82 9.62 11.94
N GLN A 118 -5.91 10.31 11.21
CA GLN A 118 -6.28 11.44 10.35
C GLN A 118 -7.14 10.98 9.16
N LEU A 119 -6.83 9.83 8.54
CA LEU A 119 -7.64 9.27 7.47
C LEU A 119 -9.04 8.86 7.95
N ILE A 120 -9.14 8.15 9.08
CA ILE A 120 -10.44 7.76 9.67
C ILE A 120 -11.28 8.99 10.03
N ALA A 121 -10.66 10.01 10.59
CA ALA A 121 -11.35 11.27 10.88
C ALA A 121 -11.87 11.93 9.59
N ALA A 122 -11.08 11.98 8.52
CA ALA A 122 -11.47 12.54 7.24
C ALA A 122 -12.60 11.74 6.57
N LEU A 123 -12.56 10.40 6.66
CA LEU A 123 -13.65 9.52 6.19
C LEU A 123 -14.95 9.84 6.93
N LYS A 124 -14.88 9.93 8.26
CA LYS A 124 -16.04 10.25 9.09
C LYS A 124 -16.62 11.64 8.81
N GLU A 125 -15.75 12.64 8.64
CA GLU A 125 -16.18 14.00 8.28
C GLU A 125 -16.94 14.04 6.96
N LYS A 126 -16.57 13.18 6.01
CA LYS A 126 -17.26 13.01 4.72
C LYS A 126 -18.47 12.05 4.78
N GLY A 127 -18.90 11.64 5.96
CA GLY A 127 -20.08 10.80 6.18
C GLY A 127 -19.89 9.30 5.95
N SER A 128 -18.66 8.83 5.90
CA SER A 128 -18.34 7.41 5.75
C SER A 128 -17.65 6.89 7.01
N ASN A 129 -18.29 5.96 7.71
CA ASN A 129 -17.77 5.40 8.93
C ASN A 129 -16.99 4.11 8.61
N PHE A 130 -15.71 4.15 8.94
CA PHE A 130 -14.83 2.99 8.93
C PHE A 130 -14.26 2.76 10.32
N SER A 131 -14.11 1.51 10.67
CA SER A 131 -13.40 1.07 11.87
C SER A 131 -12.22 0.19 11.49
N ILE A 132 -11.30 0.05 12.44
CA ILE A 132 -10.14 -0.81 12.31
C ILE A 132 -10.57 -2.24 12.65
N ALA A 133 -10.43 -3.17 11.71
CA ALA A 133 -10.86 -4.55 11.89
C ALA A 133 -9.89 -5.37 12.74
N ALA A 134 -8.60 -5.11 12.64
CA ALA A 134 -7.57 -5.81 13.40
C ALA A 134 -6.66 -4.82 14.12
N SER A 135 -6.21 -5.15 15.32
CA SER A 135 -5.40 -4.26 16.12
C SER A 135 -4.33 -5.01 16.89
N THR A 136 -3.09 -4.53 16.81
CA THR A 136 -1.95 -5.05 17.57
C THR A 136 -1.23 -4.03 18.41
N ASP A 137 -1.78 -2.82 18.58
CA ASP A 137 -1.12 -1.86 19.45
C ASP A 137 -1.18 -2.34 20.89
N LYS A 138 -0.05 -2.84 21.35
CA LYS A 138 0.16 -3.20 22.75
C LYS A 138 0.33 -1.99 23.67
N ALA A 139 0.34 -0.78 23.12
CA ALA A 139 0.49 0.47 23.88
C ALA A 139 -0.81 1.00 24.50
N GLY A 140 -1.91 0.31 24.33
CA GLY A 140 -3.10 0.52 25.14
C GLY A 140 -4.06 1.63 24.72
N ASN A 141 -3.97 2.16 23.52
CA ASN A 141 -4.96 3.07 22.96
C ASN A 141 -5.91 2.35 22.00
N ALA A 142 -7.03 1.88 22.53
CA ALA A 142 -8.02 1.11 21.77
C ALA A 142 -8.57 1.80 20.50
N ALA A 143 -8.44 3.12 20.39
CA ALA A 143 -8.92 3.88 19.25
C ALA A 143 -7.89 4.01 18.11
N ASN A 144 -6.60 3.74 18.36
CA ASN A 144 -5.49 4.01 17.43
C ASN A 144 -4.55 2.82 17.35
N GLN A 145 -5.06 1.63 17.47
CA GLN A 145 -4.23 0.46 17.56
C GLN A 145 -3.66 0.11 16.21
N ALA A 146 -2.34 0.12 16.14
CA ALA A 146 -1.62 -0.34 14.99
C ALA A 146 -1.98 -1.80 14.71
N LEU A 147 -2.26 -2.10 13.49
CA LEU A 147 -2.82 -3.35 13.09
C LEU A 147 -1.81 -4.32 12.58
N ASN A 148 -0.64 -3.85 12.52
CA ASN A 148 0.53 -4.59 12.17
C ASN A 148 1.65 -4.05 13.07
N PRO A 149 2.57 -4.87 13.55
CA PRO A 149 3.75 -4.36 14.25
C PRO A 149 4.45 -3.26 13.48
N GLY A 150 4.19 -3.13 12.17
CA GLY A 150 4.83 -2.15 11.33
C GLY A 150 6.33 -2.35 11.30
N PHE A 151 7.08 -1.33 10.95
CA PHE A 151 8.50 -1.36 11.16
C PHE A 151 9.01 -0.08 11.80
N GLU A 152 10.09 -0.21 12.56
CA GLU A 152 10.85 0.91 13.10
C GLU A 152 12.16 1.01 12.33
N ILE A 153 12.47 2.18 11.80
CA ILE A 153 13.75 2.40 11.12
C ILE A 153 14.89 2.49 12.14
N SER A 154 14.59 2.87 13.37
CA SER A 154 15.60 2.95 14.41
C SER A 154 15.06 2.42 15.72
N PRO A 155 15.79 1.56 16.43
CA PRO A 155 15.45 1.18 17.81
C PRO A 155 15.49 2.37 18.78
N ILE A 156 16.12 3.49 18.35
CA ILE A 156 16.16 4.74 19.10
C ILE A 156 15.75 5.88 18.16
N PRO A 157 14.48 5.97 17.75
CA PRO A 157 14.01 6.87 16.70
C PRO A 157 14.25 8.35 17.01
N HIS A 158 14.51 8.70 18.27
CA HIS A 158 14.63 10.08 18.73
C HIS A 158 16.09 10.54 18.95
N LEU A 159 17.09 9.78 18.53
CA LEU A 159 18.47 10.24 18.61
C LEU A 159 18.87 11.20 17.48
N THR A 160 18.10 11.20 16.39
CA THR A 160 18.43 12.00 15.22
C THR A 160 17.72 13.34 15.29
N MET A 161 18.48 14.40 15.33
CA MET A 161 17.97 15.77 15.47
C MET A 161 17.72 16.39 14.10
N VAL A 162 16.53 16.95 13.92
CA VAL A 162 16.14 17.70 12.73
C VAL A 162 15.90 19.18 13.11
N ASN A 163 16.07 20.07 12.14
CA ASN A 163 15.75 21.49 12.33
C ASN A 163 14.25 21.69 12.03
N ASP A 164 13.52 22.13 13.02
CA ASP A 164 12.13 22.56 12.86
C ASP A 164 11.78 23.64 13.87
N ASP A 165 11.68 24.86 13.39
CA ASP A 165 11.40 26.04 14.22
C ASP A 165 9.91 26.22 14.52
N GLN A 166 9.02 25.49 13.82
CA GLN A 166 7.58 25.65 13.92
C GLN A 166 6.95 24.64 14.90
N LEU A 167 7.56 23.45 15.00
CA LEU A 167 6.97 22.35 15.77
C LEU A 167 6.99 22.61 17.27
N PHE A 168 8.05 23.24 17.77
CA PHE A 168 8.19 23.64 19.17
C PHE A 168 8.61 25.10 19.24
N PRO A 169 7.91 25.94 20.04
CA PRO A 169 8.32 27.31 20.27
C PRO A 169 9.78 27.35 20.77
N LYS A 170 10.55 28.31 20.29
CA LYS A 170 11.96 28.51 20.69
C LYS A 170 12.04 28.88 22.19
N LEU A 171 11.97 27.89 23.05
CA LEU A 171 12.38 28.00 24.43
C LEU A 171 13.90 27.85 24.46
N PHE A 172 14.63 28.95 24.77
CA PHE A 172 16.09 28.97 24.84
C PHE A 172 16.84 28.80 23.50
N GLY A 173 16.29 29.24 22.37
CA GLY A 173 17.00 29.27 21.09
C GLY A 173 17.21 27.90 20.44
N LYS A 174 16.56 26.86 20.88
CA LYS A 174 16.66 25.54 20.27
C LYS A 174 15.62 25.39 19.15
N SER A 175 16.13 25.27 17.92
CA SER A 175 15.34 24.92 16.75
C SER A 175 15.43 23.43 16.38
N LYS A 176 16.13 22.62 17.19
CA LYS A 176 16.36 21.20 16.90
C LYS A 176 15.43 20.30 17.71
N VAL A 177 14.77 19.39 17.02
CA VAL A 177 13.89 18.36 17.61
C VAL A 177 14.36 16.98 17.18
N ALA A 178 14.12 15.98 18.01
CA ALA A 178 14.40 14.59 17.67
C ALA A 178 13.10 13.94 17.18
N CYS A 179 13.08 13.52 15.92
CA CYS A 179 11.93 12.87 15.29
C CYS A 179 12.23 11.42 14.93
N GLY A 180 11.18 10.63 14.92
CA GLY A 180 11.18 9.26 14.48
C GLY A 180 9.79 8.86 14.01
N PHE A 181 9.65 7.65 13.47
CA PHE A 181 8.38 7.17 12.97
C PHE A 181 8.26 5.65 13.07
N THR A 182 7.02 5.21 13.02
CA THR A 182 6.64 3.80 12.89
C THR A 182 5.75 3.68 11.67
N ILE A 183 5.97 2.68 10.84
CA ILE A 183 5.08 2.34 9.72
C ILE A 183 4.28 1.11 10.10
N SER A 184 2.99 1.13 9.77
CA SER A 184 2.09 0.00 9.98
C SER A 184 1.15 -0.18 8.79
N ASP A 185 0.50 -1.34 8.74
CA ASP A 185 -0.57 -1.63 7.79
C ASP A 185 -1.89 -1.79 8.55
N ALA A 186 -2.98 -1.42 7.93
CA ALA A 186 -4.29 -1.45 8.56
C ALA A 186 -5.35 -2.07 7.66
N LEU A 187 -6.21 -2.89 8.24
CA LEU A 187 -7.42 -3.37 7.60
C LEU A 187 -8.62 -2.59 8.15
N LEU A 188 -9.23 -1.78 7.29
CA LEU A 188 -10.41 -1.00 7.63
C LEU A 188 -11.67 -1.69 7.12
N VAL A 189 -12.75 -1.60 7.89
CA VAL A 189 -14.06 -2.09 7.51
C VAL A 189 -15.12 -1.02 7.73
N ARG A 190 -16.08 -0.96 6.82
CA ARG A 190 -17.23 -0.09 6.94
C ARG A 190 -18.25 -0.65 7.94
N ASP A 191 -19.14 0.18 8.47
CA ASP A 191 -20.10 -0.18 9.52
C ASP A 191 -21.03 -1.35 9.18
N ASP A 192 -21.23 -1.67 7.89
CA ASP A 192 -22.05 -2.80 7.43
C ASP A 192 -21.28 -4.14 7.38
N VAL A 193 -20.04 -4.16 7.86
CA VAL A 193 -19.18 -5.35 7.92
C VAL A 193 -18.97 -5.77 9.37
N GLU A 194 -19.36 -7.00 9.69
CA GLU A 194 -19.12 -7.60 11.00
C GLU A 194 -17.72 -8.23 11.06
N VAL A 195 -16.94 -7.91 12.11
CA VAL A 195 -15.65 -8.55 12.38
C VAL A 195 -15.85 -9.70 13.33
N LEU A 196 -15.59 -10.93 12.87
CA LEU A 196 -15.77 -12.16 13.66
C LEU A 196 -14.50 -12.55 14.40
N ASN A 197 -13.34 -12.34 13.77
CA ASN A 197 -12.02 -12.62 14.31
C ASN A 197 -11.00 -11.72 13.62
N ALA A 198 -9.87 -11.43 14.27
CA ALA A 198 -8.85 -10.59 13.66
C ALA A 198 -7.48 -10.82 14.33
N GLY A 199 -6.42 -10.52 13.58
CA GLY A 199 -5.06 -10.65 14.11
C GLY A 199 -4.01 -10.11 13.14
N THR A 200 -2.76 -10.29 13.54
CA THR A 200 -1.59 -9.89 12.75
C THR A 200 -0.51 -10.94 12.83
N SER A 201 0.41 -10.92 11.87
CA SER A 201 1.58 -11.79 11.89
C SER A 201 2.77 -11.08 11.26
N GLU A 202 3.93 -11.15 11.91
CA GLU A 202 5.20 -10.71 11.31
C GLU A 202 5.78 -11.79 10.40
N PHE A 203 6.42 -11.37 9.31
CA PHE A 203 7.23 -12.27 8.49
C PHE A 203 8.58 -12.57 9.14
N SER A 204 9.09 -13.76 8.92
CA SER A 204 10.44 -14.14 9.36
C SER A 204 11.52 -13.46 8.50
N ALA A 205 11.23 -13.22 7.24
CA ALA A 205 12.15 -12.54 6.33
C ALA A 205 12.14 -11.02 6.61
N THR A 206 13.30 -10.53 7.04
CA THR A 206 13.52 -9.12 7.38
C THR A 206 14.68 -8.54 6.58
N TYR A 207 14.75 -7.21 6.47
CA TYR A 207 15.88 -6.50 5.88
C TYR A 207 16.60 -5.67 6.94
N SER A 208 17.89 -5.92 7.13
CA SER A 208 18.72 -5.14 8.04
C SER A 208 19.51 -4.09 7.28
N ILE A 209 19.13 -2.82 7.45
CA ILE A 209 19.86 -1.65 6.89
C ILE A 209 21.24 -1.58 7.54
N ILE A 210 21.28 -1.71 8.85
CA ILE A 210 22.52 -1.82 9.64
C ILE A 210 22.36 -3.07 10.50
N PRO A 211 23.20 -4.10 10.28
CA PRO A 211 23.10 -5.32 11.05
C PRO A 211 23.05 -5.04 12.56
N THR A 212 22.13 -5.65 13.26
CA THR A 212 21.86 -5.52 14.70
C THR A 212 21.31 -4.18 15.19
N LEU A 213 21.37 -3.10 14.37
CA LEU A 213 20.96 -1.75 14.79
C LEU A 213 19.70 -1.27 14.09
N MET A 214 19.53 -1.55 12.81
CA MET A 214 18.38 -1.09 12.03
C MET A 214 17.83 -2.23 11.18
N THR A 215 16.70 -2.75 11.55
CA THR A 215 16.01 -3.82 10.80
C THR A 215 14.61 -3.37 10.44
N ILE A 216 14.24 -3.60 9.19
CA ILE A 216 12.88 -3.42 8.70
C ILE A 216 12.12 -4.73 8.90
N TYR A 217 10.99 -4.64 9.57
CA TYR A 217 10.06 -5.75 9.79
C TYR A 217 8.81 -5.52 8.96
N ARG A 218 8.30 -6.58 8.37
CA ARG A 218 7.06 -6.59 7.60
C ARG A 218 6.15 -7.70 8.12
N GLY A 219 4.87 -7.62 7.76
CA GLY A 219 3.88 -8.60 8.16
C GLY A 219 2.57 -8.43 7.42
N TYR A 220 1.52 -8.97 7.98
CA TYR A 220 0.16 -8.80 7.47
C TYR A 220 -0.84 -8.65 8.60
N SER A 221 -1.91 -7.92 8.32
CA SER A 221 -3.11 -7.82 9.16
C SER A 221 -4.25 -8.58 8.50
N TRP A 222 -5.03 -9.32 9.28
CA TRP A 222 -6.13 -10.13 8.77
C TRP A 222 -7.37 -10.04 9.64
N ALA A 223 -8.52 -10.24 9.03
CA ALA A 223 -9.78 -10.40 9.75
C ALA A 223 -10.69 -11.40 9.04
N ASP A 224 -11.41 -12.18 9.83
CA ASP A 224 -12.58 -12.95 9.37
C ASP A 224 -13.79 -12.03 9.48
N LEU A 225 -14.40 -11.79 8.35
CA LEU A 225 -15.45 -10.80 8.16
C LEU A 225 -16.75 -11.46 7.73
N LYS A 226 -17.87 -10.85 8.12
CA LYS A 226 -19.18 -11.26 7.68
C LYS A 226 -19.96 -10.08 7.10
N ILE A 227 -20.54 -10.30 5.92
CA ILE A 227 -21.48 -9.39 5.28
C ILE A 227 -22.71 -10.23 4.91
N LYS A 228 -23.85 -9.94 5.53
CA LYS A 228 -25.05 -10.78 5.41
C LYS A 228 -24.74 -12.25 5.72
N GLU A 229 -24.91 -13.15 4.76
CA GLU A 229 -24.67 -14.60 4.93
C GLU A 229 -23.27 -15.05 4.42
N SER A 230 -22.48 -14.15 3.89
CA SER A 230 -21.14 -14.45 3.38
C SER A 230 -20.07 -14.19 4.43
N THR A 231 -19.26 -15.21 4.70
CA THR A 231 -18.12 -15.15 5.61
C THR A 231 -16.83 -15.36 4.80
N PHE A 232 -15.83 -14.52 5.02
CA PHE A 232 -14.58 -14.55 4.29
C PHE A 232 -13.42 -13.98 5.12
N ARG A 233 -12.20 -14.30 4.75
CA ARG A 233 -10.98 -13.74 5.33
C ARG A 233 -10.42 -12.66 4.42
N ALA A 234 -10.27 -11.46 4.95
CA ALA A 234 -9.56 -10.36 4.30
C ALA A 234 -8.19 -10.17 4.94
N ILE A 235 -7.19 -9.93 4.11
CA ILE A 235 -5.80 -9.75 4.52
C ILE A 235 -5.24 -8.53 3.80
N THR A 236 -4.54 -7.67 4.54
CA THR A 236 -3.72 -6.62 3.96
C THR A 236 -2.25 -6.85 4.31
N THR A 237 -1.36 -6.55 3.38
CA THR A 237 0.09 -6.69 3.55
C THR A 237 0.84 -5.63 2.78
N HIS A 238 2.03 -5.29 3.28
CA HIS A 238 3.02 -4.48 2.58
C HIS A 238 4.33 -5.24 2.59
N LEU A 239 4.68 -5.84 1.45
CA LEU A 239 5.88 -6.65 1.32
C LEU A 239 7.12 -5.76 1.20
N GLU A 240 8.31 -6.33 1.46
CA GLU A 240 9.54 -5.56 1.53
C GLU A 240 10.06 -5.16 0.15
N SER A 241 10.29 -3.87 -0.05
CA SER A 241 10.84 -3.31 -1.30
C SER A 241 12.36 -3.45 -1.41
N ILE A 242 13.06 -3.74 -0.31
CA ILE A 242 14.51 -3.73 -0.26
C ILE A 242 15.04 -5.16 -0.07
N TRP A 243 16.07 -5.53 -0.82
CA TRP A 243 16.74 -6.83 -0.70
C TRP A 243 18.23 -6.73 -1.06
N ASP A 244 18.99 -7.74 -0.65
CA ASP A 244 20.35 -7.93 -1.09
C ASP A 244 20.37 -8.37 -2.56
N PRO A 245 21.06 -7.66 -3.48
CA PRO A 245 21.10 -8.01 -4.90
C PRO A 245 21.56 -9.44 -5.19
N ASN A 246 22.30 -10.05 -4.27
CA ASN A 246 22.79 -11.42 -4.42
C ASN A 246 21.87 -12.50 -3.84
N LYS A 247 20.71 -12.11 -3.30
CA LYS A 247 19.75 -13.01 -2.67
C LYS A 247 18.39 -12.96 -3.37
N LYS A 248 17.52 -13.90 -3.02
CA LYS A 248 16.12 -13.87 -3.38
C LYS A 248 15.46 -12.64 -2.75
N PRO A 249 14.58 -11.90 -3.49
CA PRO A 249 13.88 -10.77 -2.94
C PRO A 249 13.06 -11.10 -1.69
N ASN A 250 13.14 -10.27 -0.66
CA ASN A 250 12.38 -10.46 0.57
C ASN A 250 10.87 -10.52 0.31
N ALA A 251 10.33 -9.70 -0.59
CA ALA A 251 8.93 -9.76 -0.98
C ALA A 251 8.49 -11.15 -1.44
N ALA A 252 9.34 -11.84 -2.24
CA ALA A 252 9.03 -13.18 -2.71
C ALA A 252 9.04 -14.22 -1.57
N ILE A 253 9.93 -14.07 -0.58
CA ILE A 253 9.98 -14.95 0.59
C ILE A 253 8.77 -14.70 1.50
N GLN A 254 8.43 -13.43 1.73
CA GLN A 254 7.27 -13.02 2.54
C GLN A 254 5.95 -13.48 1.92
N ALA A 255 5.81 -13.35 0.60
CA ALA A 255 4.66 -13.90 -0.12
C ALA A 255 4.54 -15.43 0.06
N GLU A 256 5.67 -16.16 0.02
CA GLU A 256 5.71 -17.60 0.25
C GLU A 256 5.27 -17.97 1.67
N GLU A 257 5.68 -17.20 2.69
CA GLU A 257 5.24 -17.38 4.07
C GLU A 257 3.72 -17.18 4.20
N LEU A 258 3.17 -16.08 3.64
CA LEU A 258 1.72 -15.82 3.68
C LEU A 258 0.92 -16.90 2.94
N ILE A 259 1.37 -17.31 1.77
CA ILE A 259 0.74 -18.41 1.01
C ILE A 259 0.79 -19.72 1.81
N GLY A 260 1.90 -19.98 2.51
CA GLY A 260 2.05 -21.12 3.41
C GLY A 260 1.02 -21.12 4.54
N ASP A 261 0.81 -19.97 5.18
CA ASP A 261 -0.19 -19.81 6.25
C ASP A 261 -1.63 -20.04 5.73
N LEU A 262 -1.87 -19.78 4.45
CA LEU A 262 -3.18 -19.93 3.80
C LEU A 262 -3.37 -21.29 3.11
N THR A 263 -2.39 -22.17 3.15
CA THR A 263 -2.43 -23.45 2.39
C THR A 263 -3.63 -24.32 2.77
N ASN A 264 -4.00 -24.32 4.04
CA ASN A 264 -5.11 -25.14 4.55
C ASN A 264 -6.44 -24.37 4.64
N SER A 265 -6.47 -23.12 4.24
CA SER A 265 -7.68 -22.30 4.25
C SER A 265 -8.69 -22.85 3.26
N LYS A 266 -9.94 -23.00 3.73
CA LYS A 266 -11.08 -23.41 2.91
C LYS A 266 -12.12 -22.31 2.75
N MET A 267 -12.14 -21.35 3.67
CA MET A 267 -13.01 -20.21 3.54
C MET A 267 -12.55 -19.29 2.40
N PRO A 268 -13.44 -18.47 1.83
CA PRO A 268 -13.08 -17.45 0.86
C PRO A 268 -11.98 -16.54 1.39
N VAL A 269 -10.95 -16.28 0.58
CA VAL A 269 -9.79 -15.44 0.96
C VAL A 269 -9.63 -14.31 -0.04
N VAL A 270 -9.39 -13.11 0.47
CA VAL A 270 -9.01 -11.91 -0.28
C VAL A 270 -7.72 -11.37 0.32
N VAL A 271 -6.66 -11.30 -0.47
CA VAL A 271 -5.39 -10.66 -0.09
C VAL A 271 -5.22 -9.40 -0.91
N MET A 272 -4.93 -8.29 -0.25
CA MET A 272 -4.75 -7.00 -0.89
C MET A 272 -3.55 -6.26 -0.30
N GLY A 273 -2.96 -5.36 -1.07
CA GLY A 273 -1.86 -4.53 -0.57
C GLY A 273 -0.82 -4.20 -1.62
N ASP A 274 0.26 -3.62 -1.13
CA ASP A 274 1.47 -3.34 -1.87
C ASP A 274 2.40 -4.55 -1.80
N PHE A 275 2.52 -5.26 -2.92
CA PHE A 275 3.38 -6.46 -2.99
C PHE A 275 4.83 -6.14 -3.33
N ASN A 276 5.15 -4.88 -3.60
CA ASN A 276 6.49 -4.43 -4.00
C ASN A 276 7.14 -5.33 -5.09
N SER A 277 6.32 -5.81 -6.01
CA SER A 277 6.73 -6.75 -7.06
C SER A 277 5.93 -6.49 -8.33
N ASP A 278 6.57 -5.86 -9.31
CA ASP A 278 5.99 -5.68 -10.64
C ASP A 278 5.98 -7.02 -11.39
N PRO A 279 4.94 -7.36 -12.17
CA PRO A 279 4.87 -8.62 -12.92
C PRO A 279 6.01 -8.82 -13.93
N ARG A 280 6.69 -7.73 -14.31
CA ARG A 280 7.85 -7.74 -15.21
C ARG A 280 9.16 -8.12 -14.51
N ASP A 281 9.19 -8.09 -13.17
CA ASP A 281 10.39 -8.42 -12.40
C ASP A 281 10.70 -9.94 -12.44
N PRO A 282 11.95 -10.32 -12.38
CA PRO A 282 13.14 -9.48 -12.18
C PRO A 282 13.60 -8.83 -13.49
N ARG A 283 13.90 -7.55 -13.43
CA ARG A 283 14.42 -6.74 -14.54
C ARG A 283 15.87 -6.35 -14.28
N PRO A 284 16.70 -6.15 -15.33
CA PRO A 284 18.02 -5.58 -15.19
C PRO A 284 17.96 -4.19 -14.53
N SER A 285 18.91 -3.88 -13.65
CA SER A 285 18.96 -2.62 -12.92
C SER A 285 19.28 -1.40 -13.79
N ASP A 286 19.88 -1.62 -14.93
CA ASP A 286 20.28 -0.60 -15.91
C ASP A 286 19.22 -0.32 -16.98
N ASP A 287 18.15 -1.08 -17.00
CA ASP A 287 17.01 -0.84 -17.88
C ASP A 287 16.13 0.27 -17.30
N LEU A 288 16.45 1.51 -17.62
CA LEU A 288 15.70 2.69 -17.15
C LEU A 288 14.28 2.76 -17.71
N SER A 289 13.96 2.03 -18.79
CA SER A 289 12.59 1.95 -19.34
C SER A 289 11.65 1.13 -18.46
N VAL A 290 12.20 0.20 -17.69
CA VAL A 290 11.46 -0.72 -16.83
C VAL A 290 11.85 -0.61 -15.37
N ASN A 291 12.95 0.07 -15.07
CA ASN A 291 13.39 0.39 -13.71
C ASN A 291 14.02 1.78 -13.66
N PRO A 292 13.24 2.85 -13.58
CA PRO A 292 13.73 4.22 -13.65
C PRO A 292 14.50 4.69 -12.40
N GLY A 293 15.20 3.79 -11.74
CA GLY A 293 16.26 4.11 -10.79
C GLY A 293 15.86 4.30 -9.34
N ALA A 294 14.60 4.11 -8.98
CA ALA A 294 14.21 4.16 -7.58
C ALA A 294 14.08 2.78 -6.92
N GLN A 295 13.84 1.76 -7.72
CA GLN A 295 13.86 0.38 -7.23
C GLN A 295 15.31 -0.09 -7.08
N PRO A 296 15.61 -0.84 -6.01
CA PRO A 296 16.89 -1.53 -5.92
C PRO A 296 17.08 -2.45 -7.11
N SER A 297 18.32 -2.62 -7.53
CA SER A 297 18.68 -3.52 -8.61
C SER A 297 18.01 -4.87 -8.42
N ALA A 298 17.45 -5.40 -9.49
CA ALA A 298 16.93 -6.76 -9.47
C ALA A 298 18.02 -7.73 -8.97
N SER A 299 17.61 -8.72 -8.19
CA SER A 299 18.52 -9.77 -7.72
C SER A 299 19.26 -10.40 -8.90
N GLN A 300 20.59 -10.33 -8.91
CA GLN A 300 21.42 -10.91 -9.97
C GLN A 300 21.14 -12.41 -10.11
N THR A 301 20.91 -13.09 -9.00
CA THR A 301 20.52 -14.51 -9.00
C THR A 301 19.23 -14.75 -9.76
N CYS A 302 18.22 -13.90 -9.53
CA CYS A 302 16.92 -14.00 -10.20
C CYS A 302 17.02 -13.59 -11.67
N VAL A 303 17.74 -12.53 -12.00
CA VAL A 303 17.99 -12.12 -13.40
C VAL A 303 18.69 -13.22 -14.17
N ALA A 304 19.73 -13.82 -13.62
CA ALA A 304 20.46 -14.93 -14.24
C ALA A 304 19.57 -16.16 -14.47
N GLN A 305 18.59 -16.41 -13.62
CA GLN A 305 17.63 -17.51 -13.79
C GLN A 305 16.62 -17.21 -14.90
N VAL A 306 16.14 -15.97 -15.03
CA VAL A 306 15.20 -15.57 -16.09
C VAL A 306 15.82 -15.65 -17.49
N GLN A 307 17.13 -15.45 -17.60
CA GLN A 307 17.86 -15.57 -18.87
C GLN A 307 18.07 -17.01 -19.34
N LYS A 308 17.70 -18.01 -18.53
CA LYS A 308 17.76 -19.43 -18.91
C LYS A 308 16.48 -19.89 -19.61
N PRO A 309 16.51 -21.03 -20.38
CA PRO A 309 15.34 -21.57 -21.07
C PRO A 309 14.12 -21.91 -20.16
N THR A 310 14.32 -21.96 -18.86
CA THR A 310 13.28 -22.20 -17.83
C THR A 310 12.75 -20.91 -17.21
N ALA A 311 12.76 -19.82 -17.95
CA ALA A 311 12.45 -18.47 -17.47
C ALA A 311 11.10 -18.33 -16.74
N ALA A 312 10.07 -19.09 -17.10
CA ALA A 312 8.76 -19.01 -16.45
C ALA A 312 8.84 -19.39 -14.95
N THR A 313 9.60 -20.46 -14.63
CA THR A 313 9.76 -20.89 -13.24
C THR A 313 10.61 -19.92 -12.41
N ALA A 314 11.54 -19.21 -13.03
CA ALA A 314 12.39 -18.26 -12.33
C ALA A 314 11.64 -17.00 -11.88
N ARG A 315 10.68 -16.49 -12.68
CA ARG A 315 9.79 -15.38 -12.27
C ARG A 315 8.97 -15.77 -11.05
N ASP A 316 8.40 -16.97 -11.08
CA ASP A 316 7.56 -17.48 -9.99
C ASP A 316 8.32 -17.57 -8.67
N GLU A 317 9.62 -17.84 -8.72
CA GLU A 317 10.47 -17.94 -7.54
C GLU A 317 10.92 -16.59 -6.97
N CYS A 318 11.03 -15.58 -7.81
CA CYS A 318 11.66 -14.31 -7.49
C CYS A 318 10.68 -13.14 -7.37
N ASN A 319 9.39 -13.38 -7.59
CA ASN A 319 8.40 -12.32 -7.69
C ASN A 319 7.17 -12.66 -6.85
N ALA A 320 6.77 -11.77 -5.95
CA ALA A 320 5.65 -12.00 -5.05
C ALA A 320 4.32 -12.13 -5.79
N TYR A 321 4.06 -11.30 -6.80
CA TYR A 321 2.85 -11.39 -7.62
C TYR A 321 2.72 -12.78 -8.24
N TRP A 322 3.76 -13.25 -8.93
CA TRP A 322 3.72 -14.55 -9.59
C TRP A 322 3.61 -15.72 -8.60
N LYS A 323 4.15 -15.57 -7.38
CA LYS A 323 3.95 -16.57 -6.32
C LYS A 323 2.48 -16.73 -5.95
N PHE A 324 1.74 -15.65 -5.78
CA PHE A 324 0.30 -15.71 -5.52
C PHE A 324 -0.45 -16.36 -6.70
N ILE A 325 -0.17 -15.94 -7.93
CA ILE A 325 -0.83 -16.49 -9.13
C ILE A 325 -0.56 -18.01 -9.25
N ARG A 326 0.68 -18.45 -9.04
CA ARG A 326 1.06 -19.88 -9.08
C ARG A 326 0.47 -20.69 -7.93
N ALA A 327 0.23 -20.07 -6.79
CA ALA A 327 -0.47 -20.70 -5.67
C ALA A 327 -2.00 -20.80 -5.88
N GLY A 328 -2.49 -20.43 -7.06
CA GLY A 328 -3.90 -20.53 -7.44
C GLY A 328 -4.76 -19.34 -6.97
N PHE A 329 -4.15 -18.22 -6.63
CA PHE A 329 -4.89 -16.98 -6.46
C PHE A 329 -5.22 -16.37 -7.82
N ILE A 330 -6.35 -15.70 -7.90
CA ILE A 330 -6.83 -15.00 -9.10
C ILE A 330 -6.79 -13.50 -8.81
N GLU A 331 -6.15 -12.71 -9.67
CA GLU A 331 -6.18 -11.27 -9.58
C GLU A 331 -7.56 -10.75 -9.99
N ILE A 332 -8.12 -9.85 -9.17
CA ILE A 332 -9.36 -9.10 -9.45
C ILE A 332 -9.11 -7.60 -9.62
N SER A 333 -7.85 -7.17 -9.60
CA SER A 333 -7.45 -5.81 -9.96
C SER A 333 -7.50 -5.62 -11.49
N PRO A 334 -7.40 -4.37 -12.01
CA PRO A 334 -7.13 -4.16 -13.43
C PRO A 334 -5.85 -4.89 -13.87
N ASP A 335 -5.82 -5.41 -15.09
CA ASP A 335 -4.70 -6.19 -15.61
C ASP A 335 -3.34 -5.59 -15.24
N ALA A 336 -2.59 -6.32 -14.45
CA ALA A 336 -1.30 -5.88 -13.93
C ALA A 336 -0.20 -5.77 -15.00
N GLN A 337 -0.40 -6.38 -16.17
CA GLN A 337 0.54 -6.33 -17.29
C GLN A 337 0.24 -5.16 -18.25
N ASP A 338 -0.93 -4.49 -18.11
CA ASP A 338 -1.24 -3.29 -18.89
C ASP A 338 -0.57 -2.06 -18.25
N PRO A 339 0.35 -1.38 -18.94
CA PRO A 339 1.04 -0.19 -18.42
C PRO A 339 0.11 0.97 -18.03
N LYS A 340 -1.12 1.00 -18.54
CA LYS A 340 -2.13 1.99 -18.13
C LYS A 340 -2.57 1.81 -16.67
N ASN A 341 -2.33 0.64 -16.12
CA ASN A 341 -2.70 0.27 -14.77
C ASN A 341 -1.50 0.28 -13.80
N PHE A 342 -0.40 0.93 -14.14
CA PHE A 342 0.69 1.15 -13.20
C PHE A 342 0.21 1.91 -11.97
N SER A 343 0.70 1.54 -10.81
CA SER A 343 0.23 2.07 -9.54
C SER A 343 1.29 2.81 -8.73
N TRP A 344 2.57 2.80 -9.15
CA TRP A 344 3.65 3.45 -8.41
C TRP A 344 4.62 4.19 -9.33
N GLY A 345 5.24 5.28 -8.81
CA GLY A 345 6.30 6.01 -9.49
C GLY A 345 6.21 7.52 -9.42
N ALA A 346 5.35 8.09 -8.59
CA ALA A 346 5.32 9.53 -8.39
C ALA A 346 6.58 10.05 -7.67
N ASP A 347 6.77 11.35 -7.72
CA ASP A 347 7.88 12.03 -7.06
C ASP A 347 7.76 12.01 -5.53
N ALA A 348 8.89 11.95 -4.84
CA ALA A 348 8.94 11.86 -3.38
C ALA A 348 8.32 13.05 -2.63
N VAL A 349 8.19 14.21 -3.28
CA VAL A 349 7.43 15.36 -2.74
C VAL A 349 6.05 15.48 -3.38
N LEU A 350 5.58 14.42 -4.02
CA LEU A 350 4.24 14.26 -4.61
C LEU A 350 3.88 15.30 -5.67
N ALA A 351 4.86 15.98 -6.22
CA ALA A 351 4.70 17.04 -7.23
C ALA A 351 4.35 16.52 -8.64
N GLY A 352 3.91 15.29 -8.74
CA GLY A 352 3.64 14.57 -9.98
C GLY A 352 4.67 13.50 -10.28
N PRO A 353 4.88 13.11 -11.54
CA PRO A 353 5.90 12.14 -11.89
C PRO A 353 7.32 12.74 -11.77
N THR A 354 8.29 11.90 -11.44
CA THR A 354 9.69 12.27 -11.62
C THR A 354 9.99 12.43 -13.11
N VAL A 355 10.63 13.54 -13.52
CA VAL A 355 10.83 13.89 -14.94
C VAL A 355 11.47 12.76 -15.74
N ASN A 356 12.47 12.09 -15.19
CA ASN A 356 13.16 10.97 -15.86
C ASN A 356 12.33 9.69 -15.99
N ARG A 357 11.16 9.60 -15.37
CA ARG A 357 10.23 8.48 -15.49
C ARG A 357 9.15 8.70 -16.56
N ILE A 358 8.91 9.95 -16.96
CA ILE A 358 7.83 10.29 -17.89
C ILE A 358 8.01 9.58 -19.23
N ALA A 359 9.16 9.78 -19.90
CA ALA A 359 9.41 9.17 -21.19
C ALA A 359 9.40 7.63 -21.14
N PRO A 360 10.04 6.96 -20.16
CA PRO A 360 9.88 5.51 -19.99
C PRO A 360 8.45 5.04 -19.82
N SER A 361 7.65 5.68 -18.98
CA SER A 361 6.24 5.35 -18.79
C SER A 361 5.44 5.43 -20.11
N LEU A 362 5.59 6.54 -20.83
CA LEU A 362 4.92 6.74 -22.11
C LEU A 362 5.37 5.73 -23.17
N ALA A 363 6.67 5.41 -23.23
CA ALA A 363 7.22 4.42 -24.16
C ALA A 363 6.64 3.01 -23.92
N MET A 364 6.31 2.68 -22.68
CA MET A 364 5.63 1.43 -22.35
C MET A 364 4.11 1.45 -22.62
N GLY A 365 3.53 2.61 -22.94
CA GLY A 365 2.08 2.79 -23.09
C GLY A 365 1.35 3.20 -21.82
N GLY A 366 2.08 3.59 -20.78
CA GLY A 366 1.54 4.14 -19.53
C GLY A 366 1.07 5.60 -19.68
N ASN A 367 0.63 6.18 -18.57
CA ASN A 367 0.09 7.54 -18.53
C ASN A 367 1.13 8.65 -18.30
N GLY A 368 2.42 8.29 -18.21
CA GLY A 368 3.52 9.21 -17.91
C GLY A 368 3.68 9.57 -16.43
N ILE A 369 2.85 9.02 -15.54
CA ILE A 369 2.89 9.32 -14.10
C ILE A 369 3.54 8.18 -13.33
N PHE A 370 3.05 6.96 -13.54
CA PHE A 370 3.52 5.75 -12.86
C PHE A 370 4.31 4.86 -13.83
N THR A 371 5.21 4.07 -13.29
CA THR A 371 6.13 3.20 -14.05
C THR A 371 6.07 1.74 -13.66
N ASP A 372 5.46 1.44 -12.51
CA ASP A 372 5.44 0.10 -11.93
C ASP A 372 4.04 -0.24 -11.41
N ARG A 373 3.71 -1.53 -11.43
CA ARG A 373 2.51 -2.08 -10.82
C ARG A 373 2.89 -2.83 -9.54
N LEU A 374 2.55 -2.28 -8.37
CA LEU A 374 2.94 -2.82 -7.08
C LEU A 374 1.74 -3.22 -6.21
N ASP A 375 0.57 -2.63 -6.46
CA ASP A 375 -0.63 -2.79 -5.65
C ASP A 375 -1.61 -3.77 -6.28
N TYR A 376 -2.15 -4.72 -5.50
CA TYR A 376 -2.97 -5.82 -6.00
C TYR A 376 -4.12 -6.16 -5.07
N ILE A 377 -5.15 -6.81 -5.65
CA ILE A 377 -6.18 -7.56 -4.93
C ILE A 377 -6.25 -8.95 -5.59
N VAL A 378 -5.96 -9.99 -4.82
CA VAL A 378 -6.02 -11.38 -5.27
C VAL A 378 -6.94 -12.20 -4.39
N ILE A 379 -7.65 -13.16 -4.99
CA ILE A 379 -8.70 -13.93 -4.35
C ILE A 379 -8.49 -15.44 -4.53
N LYS A 380 -9.03 -16.22 -3.61
CA LYS A 380 -8.96 -17.69 -3.64
C LYS A 380 -10.21 -18.31 -2.98
N ASN A 381 -10.39 -19.61 -3.16
CA ASN A 381 -11.41 -20.46 -2.52
C ASN A 381 -12.84 -20.06 -2.86
N GLY A 382 -13.19 -20.12 -4.14
CA GLY A 382 -14.56 -19.95 -4.62
C GLY A 382 -15.00 -18.49 -4.76
N VAL A 383 -14.16 -17.53 -4.45
CA VAL A 383 -14.40 -16.11 -4.76
C VAL A 383 -14.28 -15.90 -6.25
N SER A 384 -15.15 -15.09 -6.83
CA SER A 384 -15.04 -14.66 -8.22
C SER A 384 -14.97 -13.13 -8.32
N GLY A 385 -14.13 -12.64 -9.23
CA GLY A 385 -14.02 -11.21 -9.50
C GLY A 385 -15.16 -10.72 -10.38
N ALA A 386 -15.56 -9.47 -10.19
CA ALA A 386 -16.54 -8.80 -11.02
C ALA A 386 -15.94 -7.60 -11.76
N ASN A 387 -15.90 -6.45 -11.13
CA ASN A 387 -15.38 -5.22 -11.72
C ASN A 387 -14.19 -4.71 -10.91
N SER A 388 -13.25 -4.06 -11.59
CA SER A 388 -12.12 -3.43 -10.93
C SER A 388 -11.78 -2.08 -11.55
N ALA A 389 -11.10 -1.23 -10.78
CA ALA A 389 -10.66 0.08 -11.21
C ALA A 389 -9.36 0.47 -10.51
N ILE A 390 -8.55 1.28 -11.17
CA ILE A 390 -7.47 2.03 -10.55
C ILE A 390 -7.99 3.43 -10.23
N PHE A 391 -7.58 4.00 -9.10
CA PHE A 391 -7.97 5.33 -8.67
C PHE A 391 -6.78 6.08 -8.06
N GLY A 392 -6.86 7.40 -7.93
CA GLY A 392 -5.74 8.21 -7.46
C GLY A 392 -4.57 8.28 -8.44
N ASN A 393 -4.83 8.04 -9.72
CA ASN A 393 -3.81 8.03 -10.79
C ASN A 393 -3.94 9.23 -11.74
N GLN A 394 -4.74 10.24 -11.39
CA GLN A 394 -4.93 11.44 -12.21
C GLN A 394 -4.10 12.61 -11.71
N TRP A 395 -3.52 13.36 -12.64
CA TRP A 395 -2.69 14.54 -12.38
C TRP A 395 -2.51 15.34 -13.68
N PRO A 396 -2.43 16.67 -13.70
CA PRO A 396 -2.46 17.62 -12.58
C PRO A 396 -3.88 18.05 -12.17
N GLU A 397 -4.89 17.70 -12.94
CA GLU A 397 -6.30 18.03 -12.70
C GLU A 397 -7.08 16.77 -12.38
N GLY A 398 -7.93 16.84 -11.40
CA GLY A 398 -8.77 15.74 -10.95
C GLY A 398 -9.08 15.83 -9.46
N LEU A 399 -9.88 14.89 -8.99
CA LEU A 399 -10.23 14.78 -7.57
C LEU A 399 -9.05 14.33 -6.70
N ASP A 400 -8.05 13.71 -7.34
CA ASP A 400 -6.92 13.04 -6.71
C ASP A 400 -5.70 13.96 -6.53
N THR A 401 -5.85 15.27 -6.79
CA THR A 401 -4.76 16.23 -6.67
C THR A 401 -5.08 17.30 -5.62
N TRP A 402 -4.04 17.81 -4.99
CA TRP A 402 -4.15 18.92 -4.05
C TRP A 402 -3.15 20.03 -4.38
N ARG A 403 -3.46 21.25 -3.93
CA ARG A 403 -2.56 22.38 -4.12
C ARG A 403 -1.45 22.30 -3.08
N CYS A 404 -0.22 22.19 -3.53
CA CYS A 404 0.98 22.29 -2.72
C CYS A 404 1.77 23.54 -3.12
N THR A 405 2.54 24.10 -2.19
CA THR A 405 3.10 25.46 -2.33
C THR A 405 4.60 25.56 -2.03
N SER A 406 5.29 24.46 -1.76
CA SER A 406 6.74 24.52 -1.60
C SER A 406 7.42 24.85 -2.94
N SER A 407 8.51 25.61 -2.89
CA SER A 407 9.25 26.00 -4.10
C SER A 407 9.75 24.79 -4.89
N GLU A 408 10.12 23.72 -4.21
CA GLU A 408 10.54 22.46 -4.82
C GLU A 408 9.37 21.81 -5.58
N GLN A 409 8.22 21.65 -4.94
CA GLN A 409 7.02 21.08 -5.56
C GLN A 409 6.58 21.90 -6.78
N ILE A 410 6.60 23.22 -6.68
CA ILE A 410 6.25 24.11 -7.81
C ILE A 410 7.20 23.85 -8.99
N SER A 411 8.51 23.83 -8.75
CA SER A 411 9.52 23.61 -9.77
C SER A 411 9.36 22.26 -10.46
N LEU A 412 9.17 21.20 -9.68
CA LEU A 412 9.01 19.83 -10.19
C LEU A 412 7.70 19.65 -10.96
N THR A 413 6.59 20.22 -10.48
CA THR A 413 5.31 20.22 -11.21
C THR A 413 5.43 20.84 -12.59
N HIS A 414 6.02 22.03 -12.69
CA HIS A 414 6.17 22.69 -13.97
C HIS A 414 7.13 21.97 -14.92
N ALA A 415 8.21 21.38 -14.39
CA ALA A 415 9.12 20.56 -15.17
C ALA A 415 8.42 19.32 -15.75
N ALA A 416 7.63 18.62 -14.93
CA ALA A 416 6.91 17.43 -15.34
C ALA A 416 5.79 17.77 -16.36
N LEU A 417 5.04 18.86 -16.17
CA LEU A 417 4.03 19.31 -17.16
C LEU A 417 4.64 19.59 -18.52
N LYS A 418 5.79 20.26 -18.53
CA LYS A 418 6.53 20.55 -19.77
C LYS A 418 6.94 19.26 -20.48
N GLU A 419 7.49 18.30 -19.76
CA GLU A 419 7.92 17.01 -20.32
C GLU A 419 6.73 16.20 -20.88
N LEU A 420 5.60 16.25 -20.18
CA LEU A 420 4.35 15.62 -20.65
C LEU A 420 3.70 16.36 -21.83
N GLY A 421 4.21 17.49 -22.27
CA GLY A 421 3.60 18.32 -23.30
C GLY A 421 2.25 18.94 -22.88
N LYS A 422 2.00 19.04 -21.58
CA LYS A 422 0.78 19.63 -21.02
C LYS A 422 0.91 21.14 -20.82
N SER A 423 -0.22 21.83 -20.79
CA SER A 423 -0.24 23.25 -20.51
C SER A 423 0.23 23.54 -19.07
N ALA A 424 0.96 24.65 -18.90
CA ALA A 424 1.32 25.15 -17.60
C ALA A 424 0.06 25.46 -16.75
N LEU A 425 0.19 25.38 -15.43
CA LEU A 425 -0.86 25.79 -14.54
C LEU A 425 -1.16 27.31 -14.69
N PRO A 426 -2.41 27.75 -14.49
CA PRO A 426 -2.78 29.16 -14.61
C PRO A 426 -1.95 30.08 -13.71
N ASN A 427 -1.60 29.62 -12.51
CA ASN A 427 -0.73 30.34 -11.59
C ASN A 427 0.67 29.70 -11.58
N PRO A 428 1.72 30.42 -12.00
CA PRO A 428 3.10 29.87 -12.02
C PRO A 428 3.68 29.66 -10.62
N ASN A 429 3.06 30.18 -9.58
CA ASN A 429 3.50 30.05 -8.19
C ASN A 429 2.75 28.96 -7.41
N GLU A 430 2.08 28.04 -8.11
CA GLU A 430 1.44 26.89 -7.47
C GLU A 430 1.81 25.59 -8.13
N ALA A 431 1.65 24.50 -7.37
CA ALA A 431 1.81 23.15 -7.84
C ALA A 431 0.53 22.34 -7.60
N ARG A 432 0.39 21.24 -8.34
CA ARG A 432 -0.62 20.21 -8.11
C ARG A 432 0.08 18.95 -7.66
N CYS A 433 -0.28 18.47 -6.49
CA CYS A 433 0.33 17.31 -5.88
C CYS A 433 -0.63 16.12 -5.85
N LEU A 434 -0.05 14.93 -5.92
CA LEU A 434 -0.76 13.66 -5.72
C LEU A 434 -0.93 13.38 -4.22
N PRO A 435 -2.01 12.72 -3.79
CA PRO A 435 -2.20 12.39 -2.38
C PRO A 435 -1.30 11.24 -1.89
N SER A 436 -0.69 10.49 -2.81
CA SER A 436 0.28 9.42 -2.56
C SER A 436 1.16 9.22 -3.79
N ASP A 437 2.34 8.64 -3.62
CA ASP A 437 3.21 8.18 -4.72
C ASP A 437 2.72 6.87 -5.36
N HIS A 438 1.69 6.26 -4.78
CA HIS A 438 0.93 5.16 -5.35
C HIS A 438 -0.43 5.62 -5.88
N ALA A 439 -1.01 4.85 -6.80
CA ALA A 439 -2.44 4.80 -7.08
C ALA A 439 -3.09 3.73 -6.20
N GLY A 440 -4.40 3.84 -5.96
CA GLY A 440 -5.17 2.81 -5.29
C GLY A 440 -5.81 1.84 -6.27
N ILE A 441 -6.14 0.65 -5.81
CA ILE A 441 -6.86 -0.37 -6.56
C ILE A 441 -8.18 -0.66 -5.85
N ALA A 442 -9.27 -0.72 -6.61
CA ALA A 442 -10.55 -1.22 -6.14
C ALA A 442 -10.98 -2.42 -6.97
N GLY A 443 -11.60 -3.40 -6.33
CA GLY A 443 -12.13 -4.60 -6.99
C GLY A 443 -13.39 -5.10 -6.31
N ALA A 444 -14.40 -5.45 -7.09
CA ALA A 444 -15.58 -6.12 -6.59
C ALA A 444 -15.41 -7.65 -6.70
N ALA A 445 -15.81 -8.36 -5.66
CA ALA A 445 -15.80 -9.80 -5.63
C ALA A 445 -17.16 -10.36 -5.19
N ASP A 446 -17.56 -11.47 -5.78
CA ASP A 446 -18.71 -12.24 -5.38
C ASP A 446 -18.25 -13.34 -4.41
N ILE A 447 -18.59 -13.18 -3.14
CA ILE A 447 -18.20 -14.04 -2.03
C ILE A 447 -19.28 -15.12 -1.84
N PRO A 448 -18.95 -16.42 -1.86
CA PRO A 448 -19.89 -17.48 -1.58
C PRO A 448 -20.54 -17.33 -0.20
N ILE A 449 -21.81 -17.73 -0.09
CA ILE A 449 -22.51 -17.77 1.21
C ILE A 449 -22.24 -19.09 1.94
N GLY A 450 -22.40 -19.07 3.27
CA GLY A 450 -22.38 -20.29 4.09
C GLY A 450 -20.99 -20.89 4.33
N ALA A 451 -19.91 -20.17 4.05
CA ALA A 451 -18.57 -20.64 4.37
C ALA A 451 -18.37 -20.72 5.89
N ALA A 452 -17.79 -21.82 6.37
CA ALA A 452 -17.41 -22.00 7.75
C ALA A 452 -16.10 -21.22 8.05
N LEU A 453 -15.94 -20.80 9.30
CA LEU A 453 -14.70 -20.16 9.75
C LEU A 453 -13.54 -21.16 9.75
N ASP A 454 -12.44 -20.74 9.22
CA ASP A 454 -11.16 -21.43 9.37
C ASP A 454 -10.51 -21.11 10.73
N PRO A 455 -9.54 -21.91 11.18
CA PRO A 455 -8.70 -21.53 12.31
C PRO A 455 -8.03 -20.17 12.11
N ALA A 456 -7.74 -19.48 13.20
CA ALA A 456 -6.97 -18.25 13.19
C ALA A 456 -5.60 -18.46 12.52
N LEU A 457 -5.11 -17.44 11.81
CA LEU A 457 -3.76 -17.48 11.25
C LEU A 457 -2.71 -17.43 12.37
N PRO A 458 -1.50 -17.92 12.11
CA PRO A 458 -0.43 -17.88 13.11
C PRO A 458 -0.16 -16.46 13.56
N GLU A 459 -0.08 -16.24 14.87
CA GLU A 459 0.39 -14.99 15.44
C GLU A 459 1.91 -15.10 15.65
N ARG A 460 2.68 -14.40 14.82
CA ARG A 460 4.12 -14.27 15.00
C ARG A 460 4.42 -12.83 15.41
N ALA A 461 5.15 -12.68 16.50
CA ALA A 461 5.55 -11.38 17.00
C ALA A 461 7.02 -11.42 17.42
N ARG A 462 7.68 -10.26 17.34
CA ARG A 462 9.05 -10.12 17.84
C ARG A 462 9.18 -10.57 19.30
N SER A 463 10.22 -11.34 19.56
CA SER A 463 10.58 -11.63 20.94
C SER A 463 11.03 -10.34 21.65
N PRO A 464 10.43 -9.94 22.76
CA PRO A 464 10.85 -8.76 23.53
C PRO A 464 12.31 -8.84 23.99
N PHE A 465 12.91 -10.02 24.01
CA PHE A 465 14.32 -10.22 24.35
C PHE A 465 15.31 -9.60 23.36
N THR A 466 14.91 -9.33 22.12
CA THR A 466 15.79 -8.68 21.14
C THR A 466 16.07 -7.23 21.53
N PHE A 467 15.09 -6.53 22.10
CA PHE A 467 15.24 -5.15 22.58
C PHE A 467 16.30 -5.03 23.68
N TRP A 468 16.26 -5.91 24.70
CA TRP A 468 17.21 -5.87 25.81
C TRP A 468 18.64 -6.26 25.41
N ARG A 469 18.81 -7.11 24.40
CA ARG A 469 20.15 -7.43 23.85
C ARG A 469 20.77 -6.23 23.14
N VAL A 470 19.98 -5.43 22.42
CA VAL A 470 20.44 -4.22 21.75
C VAL A 470 20.79 -3.14 22.76
N VAL A 471 19.94 -2.90 23.76
CA VAL A 471 20.23 -1.95 24.85
C VAL A 471 21.49 -2.37 25.61
N GLY A 472 21.67 -3.63 25.91
CA GLY A 472 22.89 -4.15 26.55
C GLY A 472 24.15 -3.94 25.69
N ALA A 473 24.05 -4.16 24.37
CA ALA A 473 25.19 -3.97 23.45
C ALA A 473 25.56 -2.48 23.31
N VAL A 474 24.59 -1.57 23.23
CA VAL A 474 24.81 -0.12 23.16
C VAL A 474 25.43 0.41 24.44
N LEU A 475 24.98 -0.07 25.61
CA LEU A 475 25.59 0.29 26.89
C LEU A 475 27.02 -0.24 27.00
N LEU A 476 27.29 -1.45 26.51
CA LEU A 476 28.64 -2.03 26.52
C LEU A 476 29.61 -1.24 25.62
N VAL A 477 29.18 -0.86 24.42
CA VAL A 477 29.97 -0.04 23.49
C VAL A 477 30.22 1.36 24.09
N GLY A 478 29.21 1.96 24.73
CA GLY A 478 29.33 3.26 25.41
C GLY A 478 30.35 3.20 26.57
N VAL A 479 30.32 2.15 27.37
CA VAL A 479 31.25 1.94 28.49
C VAL A 479 32.68 1.69 27.97
N VAL A 480 32.86 0.87 26.92
CA VAL A 480 34.17 0.62 26.31
C VAL A 480 34.77 1.90 25.69
N ALA A 481 33.93 2.74 25.04
CA ALA A 481 34.38 4.04 24.51
C ALA A 481 34.79 5.04 25.60
N LEU A 482 34.08 5.03 26.74
CA LEU A 482 34.42 5.86 27.91
C LEU A 482 35.70 5.39 28.60
N VAL A 483 35.92 4.09 28.69
CA VAL A 483 37.15 3.53 29.28
C VAL A 483 38.34 3.80 28.40
N ARG A 484 38.24 3.69 27.06
CA ARG A 484 39.32 4.02 26.10
C ARG A 484 39.68 5.49 26.04
N ARG A 485 38.83 6.41 26.52
CA ARG A 485 39.14 7.84 26.63
C ARG A 485 39.85 8.22 27.92
N ARG A 486 39.99 7.29 28.87
CA ARG A 486 40.66 7.53 30.17
C ARG A 486 42.00 6.79 30.31
N VAL A 487 42.39 6.05 29.30
CA VAL A 487 43.73 5.48 29.13
C VAL A 487 44.41 6.17 27.93
#